data_f42c36265cc29262fee96425cfceaaa0
#
_entry.id   f42c36265cc29262fee96425cfceaaa0
#
_cell.length_a   1.000
_cell.length_b   1.000
_cell.length_c   1.000
_cell.angle_alpha   90.00
_cell.angle_beta   90.00
_cell.angle_gamma   90.00
#
_symmetry.space_group_name_H-M   'P 1'
#
loop_
_entity.id
_entity.type
_entity.pdbx_description
1 polymer ?
#
loop_
_entity_poly.entity_id
_entity_poly.type
_entity_poly.pdbx_seq_one_letter_code
_entity_poly.pdbx_strand_id
1 'polypeptide(L)' 'MSEESVLSFVASIEIKSNHPVAKSLVLEAEKRELPLFVSNEVREDIGSGIRGIVDGIQVIVKRKKGVENILEV' A
#
# COMPACT_ATOMS: atom_id res chain seq x y z
N MET A 1 8.64 12.02 5.22
CA MET A 1 7.75 11.74 4.08
C MET A 1 6.38 12.30 4.39
N SER A 2 5.75 12.99 3.46
CA SER A 2 4.43 13.56 3.68
C SER A 2 3.35 12.47 3.70
N GLU A 3 2.20 12.81 4.26
CA GLU A 3 1.07 11.90 4.29
C GLU A 3 0.67 11.47 2.87
N GLU A 4 0.68 12.40 1.93
CA GLU A 4 0.33 12.10 0.55
C GLU A 4 1.35 11.21 -0.12
N SER A 5 2.64 11.39 0.17
CA SER A 5 3.68 10.50 -0.36
C SER A 5 3.51 9.09 0.19
N VAL A 6 3.21 8.97 1.47
CA VAL A 6 2.95 7.67 2.10
C VAL A 6 1.75 7.00 1.44
N LEU A 7 0.66 7.73 1.27
CA LEU A 7 -0.53 7.18 0.63
C LEU A 7 -0.25 6.75 -0.80
N SER A 8 0.53 7.54 -1.55
CA SER A 8 0.89 7.20 -2.92
C SER A 8 1.67 5.88 -2.98
N PHE A 9 2.65 5.70 -2.09
CA PHE A 9 3.43 4.46 -2.05
C PHE A 9 2.60 3.27 -1.61
N VAL A 10 1.75 3.46 -0.59
CA VAL A 10 0.88 2.39 -0.11
C VAL A 10 -0.11 1.98 -1.20
N ALA A 11 -0.74 2.95 -1.86
CA ALA A 11 -1.68 2.65 -2.93
C ALA A 11 -0.99 1.95 -4.10
N SER A 12 0.26 2.32 -4.38
CA SER A 12 1.01 1.71 -5.48
C SER A 12 1.22 0.21 -5.26
N ILE A 13 1.39 -0.22 -4.02
CA ILE A 13 1.55 -1.64 -3.72
C ILE A 13 0.18 -2.31 -3.51
N GLU A 14 -0.76 -1.61 -2.89
CA GLU A 14 -2.06 -2.15 -2.56
C GLU A 14 -2.92 -2.43 -3.80
N ILE A 15 -2.62 -1.80 -4.93
CA ILE A 15 -3.35 -2.05 -6.18
C ILE A 15 -3.23 -3.53 -6.61
N LYS A 16 -2.20 -4.21 -6.12
CA LYS A 16 -1.99 -5.63 -6.40
C LYS A 16 -2.55 -6.55 -5.31
N SER A 17 -3.18 -5.98 -4.30
CA SER A 17 -3.74 -6.74 -3.19
C SER A 17 -5.17 -7.20 -3.48
N ASN A 18 -5.54 -8.34 -2.91
CA ASN A 18 -6.91 -8.84 -2.96
C ASN A 18 -7.69 -8.49 -1.69
N HIS A 19 -7.06 -7.78 -0.74
CA HIS A 19 -7.72 -7.42 0.50
C HIS A 19 -8.73 -6.30 0.26
N PRO A 20 -9.93 -6.37 0.89
CA PRO A 20 -10.96 -5.32 0.68
C PRO A 20 -10.49 -3.91 1.02
N VAL A 21 -9.66 -3.76 2.06
CA VAL A 21 -9.15 -2.46 2.47
C VAL A 21 -8.27 -1.83 1.39
N ALA A 22 -7.61 -2.66 0.58
CA ALA A 22 -6.72 -2.16 -0.48
C ALA A 22 -7.47 -1.28 -1.47
N LYS A 23 -8.70 -1.64 -1.82
CA LYS A 23 -9.49 -0.86 -2.78
C LYS A 23 -9.78 0.53 -2.25
N SER A 24 -10.05 0.65 -0.95
CA SER A 24 -10.32 1.95 -0.33
C SER A 24 -9.08 2.86 -0.39
N LEU A 25 -7.90 2.29 -0.16
CA LEU A 25 -6.66 3.04 -0.22
C LEU A 25 -6.35 3.51 -1.64
N VAL A 26 -6.55 2.64 -2.61
CA VAL A 26 -6.31 3.00 -4.02
C VAL A 26 -7.30 4.08 -4.46
N LEU A 27 -8.57 3.94 -4.10
CA LEU A 27 -9.58 4.93 -4.46
C LEU A 27 -9.28 6.28 -3.83
N GLU A 28 -8.80 6.31 -2.59
CA GLU A 28 -8.46 7.56 -1.95
C GLU A 28 -7.28 8.24 -2.65
N ALA A 29 -6.28 7.47 -3.06
CA ALA A 29 -5.15 8.02 -3.79
C ALA A 29 -5.59 8.58 -5.15
N GLU A 30 -6.46 7.87 -5.84
CA GLU A 30 -7.00 8.33 -7.12
C GLU A 30 -7.84 9.59 -6.95
N LYS A 31 -8.64 9.65 -5.92
CA LYS A 31 -9.47 10.81 -5.61
C LYS A 31 -8.63 12.05 -5.37
N ARG A 32 -7.46 11.88 -4.75
CA ARG A 32 -6.52 12.97 -4.50
C ARG A 32 -5.57 13.21 -5.66
N GLU A 33 -5.75 12.47 -6.76
CA GLU A 33 -4.91 12.58 -7.96
C GLU A 33 -3.42 12.34 -7.66
N LEU A 34 -3.14 11.42 -6.73
CA LEU A 34 -1.77 11.09 -6.38
C LEU A 34 -1.17 10.11 -7.39
N PRO A 35 0.13 10.20 -7.68
CA PRO A 35 0.75 9.27 -8.60
C PRO A 35 0.80 7.87 -8.04
N LEU A 36 0.60 6.86 -8.91
CA LEU A 36 0.79 5.47 -8.54
C LEU A 36 2.03 4.98 -9.29
N PHE A 37 3.00 4.48 -8.54
CA PHE A 37 4.27 4.03 -9.10
C PHE A 37 4.23 2.55 -9.43
N VAL A 38 5.13 2.11 -10.28
CA VAL A 38 5.29 0.69 -10.56
C VAL A 38 5.88 0.01 -9.33
N SER A 39 5.29 -1.11 -8.94
CA SER A 39 5.80 -1.91 -7.82
C SER A 39 6.33 -3.25 -8.33
N ASN A 40 7.37 -3.76 -7.66
CA ASN A 40 8.02 -5.01 -7.99
C ASN A 40 8.12 -5.91 -6.77
N GLU A 41 8.26 -7.21 -7.01
CA GLU A 41 8.48 -8.19 -5.96
C GLU A 41 7.41 -8.11 -4.87
N VAL A 42 6.16 -7.91 -5.31
CA VAL A 42 5.03 -7.77 -4.38
C VAL A 42 4.63 -9.14 -3.85
N ARG A 43 4.52 -9.23 -2.53
CA ARG A 43 4.04 -10.43 -1.84
C ARG A 43 2.97 -10.06 -0.83
N GLU A 44 1.86 -10.76 -0.88
CA GLU A 44 0.80 -10.60 0.11
C GLU A 44 0.71 -11.85 0.96
N ASP A 45 0.85 -11.68 2.29
CA ASP A 45 0.73 -12.77 3.23
C ASP A 45 -0.62 -12.66 3.92
N ILE A 46 -1.42 -13.70 3.83
CA ILE A 46 -2.75 -13.72 4.43
C ILE A 46 -2.64 -13.48 5.94
N GLY A 47 -3.36 -12.46 6.42
CA GLY A 47 -3.38 -12.11 7.84
C GLY A 47 -2.23 -11.25 8.31
N SER A 48 -1.20 -11.05 7.49
CA SER A 48 -0.02 -10.28 7.90
C SER A 48 0.09 -8.94 7.18
N GLY A 49 -0.17 -8.91 5.88
CA GLY A 49 -0.08 -7.69 5.11
C GLY A 49 0.51 -7.91 3.73
N ILE A 50 1.04 -6.84 3.16
CA ILE A 50 1.61 -6.86 1.83
C ILE A 50 2.93 -6.10 1.84
N ARG A 51 3.88 -6.54 1.02
CA ARG A 51 5.19 -5.90 0.91
C ARG A 51 5.68 -5.96 -0.53
N GLY A 52 6.59 -5.07 -0.84
CA GLY A 52 7.19 -5.02 -2.16
C GLY A 52 8.10 -3.83 -2.30
N ILE A 53 8.55 -3.60 -3.52
CA ILE A 53 9.42 -2.48 -3.84
C ILE A 53 8.64 -1.51 -4.72
N VAL A 54 8.55 -0.26 -4.29
CA VAL A 54 7.84 0.80 -4.99
C VAL A 54 8.85 1.92 -5.25
N ASP A 55 9.09 2.23 -6.51
CA ASP A 55 10.03 3.27 -6.91
C ASP A 55 11.40 3.11 -6.21
N GLY A 56 11.89 1.87 -6.15
CA GLY A 56 13.18 1.54 -5.54
C GLY A 56 13.18 1.50 -4.02
N ILE A 57 12.05 1.77 -3.38
CA ILE A 57 11.94 1.80 -1.92
C ILE A 57 11.12 0.60 -1.44
N GLN A 58 11.65 -0.10 -0.44
CA GLN A 58 10.92 -1.21 0.15
C GLN A 58 9.76 -0.67 0.98
N VAL A 59 8.55 -1.17 0.69
CA VAL A 59 7.33 -0.76 1.38
C VAL A 59 6.71 -1.99 2.01
N ILE A 60 6.36 -1.87 3.29
CA ILE A 60 5.71 -2.95 4.04
C ILE A 60 4.44 -2.37 4.66
N VAL A 61 3.30 -2.97 4.33
CA VAL A 61 2.02 -2.59 4.91
C VAL A 61 1.54 -3.76 5.76
N LYS A 62 1.52 -3.57 7.06
CA LYS A 62 1.08 -4.62 7.98
C LYS A 62 -0.41 -4.47 8.29
N ARG A 63 -1.09 -5.59 8.38
CA ARG A 63 -2.50 -5.64 8.76
C ARG A 63 -2.64 -6.45 10.03
N LYS A 64 -3.22 -5.85 11.05
CA LYS A 64 -3.49 -6.51 12.31
C LYS A 64 -4.98 -6.62 12.52
N LYS A 65 -5.40 -7.68 13.22
CA LYS A 65 -6.79 -7.86 13.57
C LYS A 65 -7.27 -6.65 14.39
N GLY A 66 -8.34 -6.01 13.96
CA GLY A 66 -8.88 -4.84 14.65
C GLY A 66 -8.17 -3.53 14.32
N VAL A 67 -7.11 -3.58 13.52
CA VAL A 67 -6.37 -2.41 13.05
C VAL A 67 -6.28 -2.54 11.54
N GLU A 68 -6.56 -1.45 10.82
CA GLU A 68 -6.62 -1.53 9.36
C GLU A 68 -5.26 -1.76 8.73
N ASN A 69 -4.37 -0.82 8.85
CA ASN A 69 -3.04 -0.93 8.26
C ASN A 69 -2.01 -0.19 9.10
N ILE A 70 -0.82 -0.77 9.18
CA ILE A 70 0.34 -0.11 9.78
C ILE A 70 1.40 -0.10 8.70
N LEU A 71 1.88 1.09 8.35
CA LEU A 71 2.90 1.25 7.32
C LEU A 71 4.29 1.27 7.94
N GLU A 72 5.20 0.50 7.34
CA GLU A 72 6.63 0.55 7.65
C GLU A 72 7.39 0.70 6.34
N VAL A 73 8.30 1.64 6.32
CA VAL A 73 9.09 1.93 5.12
C VAL A 73 10.57 1.81 5.44
#